data_aed0cb5b08abda19442153febd008312
#
_entry.id   aed0cb5b08abda19442153febd008312
#
_cell.length_a   1.000
_cell.length_b   1.000
_cell.length_c   1.000
_cell.angle_alpha   90.00
_cell.angle_beta   90.00
_cell.angle_gamma   90.00
#
_symmetry.space_group_name_H-M   'P 1'
#
loop_
_entity.id
_entity.type
_entity.pdbx_description
1 polymer ?
#
loop_
_entity_poly.entity_id
_entity_poly.type
_entity_poly.pdbx_seq_one_letter_code
_entity_poly.pdbx_strand_id
1 'polypeptide(L)'
;MFSSKRCKQNSRKHELFEVGRLTTTGFFLAGALTLFISPEHSESAQCRGFSIEDPLIPLEVILGGGPPRDGIPSIDSPIFILAAEADWLFPDSRIIGLDIEGDARVYPLAILNWHEIVNDTVGGVPVSITLCPLCGT
;
A
#
# COMPACT_ATOMS: atom_id res chain seq x y z
N MET A 1 20.22 10.81 1.74
CA MET A 1 19.50 11.71 0.81
C MET A 1 18.42 10.86 0.13
N PHE A 2 17.22 10.81 0.71
CA PHE A 2 16.13 9.96 0.21
C PHE A 2 15.46 10.64 -0.98
N SER A 3 15.56 10.04 -2.16
CA SER A 3 14.85 10.51 -3.35
C SER A 3 13.38 10.08 -3.25
N SER A 4 12.52 10.97 -2.80
CA SER A 4 11.07 10.79 -2.81
C SER A 4 10.58 10.74 -4.26
N LYS A 5 10.36 9.54 -4.79
CA LYS A 5 9.74 9.36 -6.11
C LYS A 5 8.22 9.48 -5.94
N ARG A 6 7.63 10.54 -6.48
CA ARG A 6 6.17 10.73 -6.56
C ARG A 6 5.52 9.69 -7.47
N CYS A 7 4.27 9.35 -7.18
CA CYS A 7 3.45 8.56 -8.06
C CYS A 7 3.24 9.29 -9.40
N LYS A 8 3.30 8.56 -10.52
CA LYS A 8 3.08 9.13 -11.85
C LYS A 8 1.66 8.83 -12.29
N GLN A 9 0.94 9.89 -12.59
CA GLN A 9 -0.33 9.84 -13.29
C GLN A 9 -0.07 9.48 -14.75
N ASN A 10 -0.73 8.45 -15.25
CA ASN A 10 -0.60 8.04 -16.64
C ASN A 10 -1.62 8.82 -17.48
N SER A 11 -1.36 10.12 -17.69
CA SER A 11 -2.14 10.95 -18.59
C SER A 11 -1.87 10.47 -20.00
N ARG A 12 -2.76 9.66 -20.58
CA ARG A 12 -2.81 9.48 -22.03
C ARG A 12 -3.23 10.81 -22.63
N LYS A 13 -2.29 11.46 -23.36
CA LYS A 13 -2.63 12.60 -24.20
C LYS A 13 -3.70 12.14 -25.18
N HIS A 14 -4.90 12.69 -25.06
CA HIS A 14 -5.90 12.60 -26.10
C HIS A 14 -5.36 13.36 -27.31
N GLU A 15 -4.89 12.65 -28.34
CA GLU A 15 -4.78 13.23 -29.66
C GLU A 15 -6.21 13.55 -30.12
N LEU A 16 -6.49 14.83 -30.22
CA LEU A 16 -7.69 15.36 -30.87
C LEU A 16 -7.64 14.92 -32.32
N PHE A 17 -8.48 13.95 -32.66
CA PHE A 17 -8.74 13.60 -34.05
C PHE A 17 -9.50 14.76 -34.68
N GLU A 18 -8.83 15.55 -35.51
CA GLU A 18 -9.49 16.54 -36.35
C GLU A 18 -10.42 15.80 -37.32
N VAL A 19 -11.72 15.91 -37.06
CA VAL A 19 -12.72 15.49 -38.02
C VAL A 19 -12.70 16.50 -39.17
N GLY A 20 -12.16 16.05 -40.31
CA GLY A 20 -12.13 16.79 -41.53
C GLY A 20 -13.50 17.32 -41.90
N ARG A 21 -13.55 18.61 -42.28
CA ARG A 21 -14.72 19.27 -42.86
C ARG A 21 -15.23 18.49 -44.05
N LEU A 22 -16.42 17.86 -43.91
CA LEU A 22 -17.21 17.47 -45.07
C LEU A 22 -18.24 18.55 -45.31
N THR A 23 -18.10 19.22 -46.44
CA THR A 23 -19.02 20.22 -46.94
C THR A 23 -20.29 19.59 -47.48
N THR A 24 -21.39 20.11 -46.95
CA THR A 24 -22.72 20.35 -47.55
C THR A 24 -23.38 19.31 -48.46
N THR A 25 -24.54 18.83 -48.16
CA THR A 25 -25.82 19.32 -48.72
C THR A 25 -26.99 18.53 -48.09
N GLY A 26 -27.93 19.28 -47.53
CA GLY A 26 -29.30 19.02 -47.15
C GLY A 26 -29.88 17.61 -47.12
N PHE A 27 -30.53 17.29 -46.00
CA PHE A 27 -31.93 16.87 -45.97
C PHE A 27 -32.42 16.81 -44.51
N PHE A 28 -33.61 17.29 -44.32
CA PHE A 28 -34.42 17.30 -43.09
C PHE A 28 -34.70 15.90 -42.57
N LEU A 29 -34.74 15.70 -41.28
CA LEU A 29 -35.81 15.12 -40.45
C LEU A 29 -35.27 14.23 -39.32
N ALA A 30 -35.95 14.38 -38.18
CA ALA A 30 -36.07 13.48 -37.05
C ALA A 30 -34.98 13.55 -36.00
N GLY A 31 -35.30 14.29 -34.92
CA GLY A 31 -34.57 14.30 -33.67
C GLY A 31 -34.53 12.94 -33.02
N ALA A 32 -33.34 12.44 -32.87
CA ALA A 32 -32.99 11.47 -31.84
C ALA A 32 -32.00 12.16 -30.91
N LEU A 33 -32.50 12.59 -29.75
CA LEU A 33 -31.72 13.06 -28.65
C LEU A 33 -30.94 11.85 -28.07
N THR A 34 -29.82 11.51 -28.67
CA THR A 34 -28.91 10.53 -28.11
C THR A 34 -28.21 11.21 -26.93
N LEU A 35 -28.65 10.88 -25.72
CA LEU A 35 -27.90 11.12 -24.49
C LEU A 35 -26.58 10.37 -24.65
N PHE A 36 -25.54 11.11 -24.99
CA PHE A 36 -24.15 10.62 -24.84
C PHE A 36 -23.88 10.52 -23.34
N ILE A 37 -24.15 9.35 -22.76
CA ILE A 37 -23.57 8.95 -21.49
C ILE A 37 -22.08 8.75 -21.81
N SER A 38 -21.28 9.78 -21.57
CA SER A 38 -19.82 9.63 -21.56
C SER A 38 -19.49 8.62 -20.47
N PRO A 39 -18.82 7.51 -20.76
CA PRO A 39 -18.33 6.66 -19.69
C PRO A 39 -17.36 7.52 -18.87
N GLU A 40 -17.65 7.70 -17.57
CA GLU A 40 -16.68 8.25 -16.65
C GLU A 40 -15.46 7.34 -16.72
N HIS A 41 -14.38 7.84 -17.28
CA HIS A 41 -13.12 7.14 -17.33
C HIS A 41 -12.55 7.21 -15.92
N SER A 42 -12.63 6.10 -15.20
CA SER A 42 -11.87 5.88 -13.98
C SER A 42 -10.39 6.12 -14.29
N GLU A 43 -9.82 7.15 -13.67
CA GLU A 43 -8.45 7.55 -13.87
C GLU A 43 -7.55 6.63 -13.04
N SER A 44 -6.93 5.65 -13.69
CA SER A 44 -6.01 4.74 -13.02
C SER A 44 -4.60 5.30 -13.01
N ALA A 45 -3.95 5.26 -11.85
CA ALA A 45 -2.56 5.66 -11.68
C ALA A 45 -1.68 4.49 -11.23
N GLN A 46 -0.45 4.49 -11.70
CA GLN A 46 0.56 3.51 -11.29
C GLN A 46 1.44 4.10 -10.17
N CYS A 47 1.35 3.53 -8.98
CA CYS A 47 2.17 3.93 -7.85
C CYS A 47 2.99 2.75 -7.34
N ARG A 48 4.29 2.72 -7.62
CA ARG A 48 5.25 1.71 -7.14
C ARG A 48 4.83 0.25 -7.39
N GLY A 49 4.21 -0.02 -8.54
CA GLY A 49 3.75 -1.36 -8.89
C GLY A 49 2.31 -1.66 -8.49
N PHE A 50 1.63 -0.72 -7.84
CA PHE A 50 0.19 -0.80 -7.58
C PHE A 50 -0.59 0.02 -8.60
N SER A 51 -1.70 -0.53 -9.08
CA SER A 51 -2.72 0.22 -9.80
C SER A 51 -3.67 0.82 -8.78
N ILE A 52 -3.83 2.15 -8.82
CA ILE A 52 -4.75 2.87 -7.94
C ILE A 52 -5.90 3.35 -8.82
N GLU A 53 -7.09 2.87 -8.52
CA GLU A 53 -8.34 3.29 -9.16
C GLU A 53 -9.12 4.11 -8.15
N ASP A 54 -9.69 5.23 -8.59
CA ASP A 54 -10.50 6.15 -7.78
C ASP A 54 -9.85 6.54 -6.44
N PRO A 55 -8.67 7.20 -6.46
CA PRO A 55 -7.98 7.59 -5.24
C PRO A 55 -8.81 8.62 -4.44
N LEU A 56 -8.97 8.41 -3.13
CA LEU A 56 -9.66 9.33 -2.23
C LEU A 56 -8.86 10.60 -1.94
N ILE A 57 -7.58 10.62 -2.28
CA ILE A 57 -6.67 11.77 -2.09
C ILE A 57 -5.91 12.02 -3.39
N PRO A 58 -5.45 13.24 -3.63
CA PRO A 58 -4.62 13.55 -4.80
C PRO A 58 -3.38 12.67 -4.86
N LEU A 59 -3.09 12.10 -6.03
CA LEU A 59 -1.97 11.15 -6.22
C LEU A 59 -0.61 11.76 -5.92
N GLU A 60 -0.45 13.05 -6.15
CA GLU A 60 0.78 13.81 -5.91
C GLU A 60 1.14 13.93 -4.43
N VAL A 61 0.17 13.73 -3.51
CA VAL A 61 0.45 13.72 -2.07
C VAL A 61 0.81 12.33 -1.55
N ILE A 62 0.68 11.28 -2.38
CA ILE A 62 1.11 9.93 -2.01
C ILE A 62 2.63 9.84 -2.17
N LEU A 63 3.31 9.75 -1.04
CA LEU A 63 4.77 9.64 -0.99
C LEU A 63 5.21 8.19 -0.80
N GLY A 64 6.37 7.85 -1.34
CA GLY A 64 6.96 6.56 -1.07
C GLY A 64 7.62 6.50 0.31
N GLY A 65 7.34 5.44 1.08
CA GLY A 65 7.89 5.22 2.43
C GLY A 65 9.37 4.85 2.50
N GLY A 66 10.09 4.80 1.38
CA GLY A 66 11.54 4.47 1.33
C GLY A 66 11.80 3.11 0.68
N PRO A 67 11.69 1.97 1.36
CA PRO A 67 11.95 0.67 0.78
C PRO A 67 11.05 0.35 -0.40
N PRO A 68 11.51 -0.46 -1.38
CA PRO A 68 10.63 -0.97 -2.41
C PRO A 68 9.58 -1.92 -1.81
N ARG A 69 8.62 -2.34 -2.62
CA ARG A 69 7.70 -3.41 -2.25
C ARG A 69 8.52 -4.65 -1.85
N ASP A 70 8.12 -5.31 -0.78
CA ASP A 70 8.81 -6.47 -0.19
C ASP A 70 10.30 -6.20 0.15
N GLY A 71 10.68 -4.94 0.35
CA GLY A 71 12.05 -4.53 0.64
C GLY A 71 12.45 -4.61 2.11
N ILE A 72 11.50 -4.89 3.01
CA ILE A 72 11.73 -5.16 4.42
C ILE A 72 11.40 -6.64 4.65
N PRO A 73 12.40 -7.48 4.99
CA PRO A 73 12.16 -8.90 5.16
C PRO A 73 11.37 -9.18 6.44
N SER A 74 10.25 -9.91 6.33
CA SER A 74 9.52 -10.46 7.47
C SER A 74 10.32 -11.55 8.17
N ILE A 75 9.99 -11.82 9.44
CA ILE A 75 10.48 -13.00 10.16
C ILE A 75 9.37 -14.06 10.09
N ASP A 76 9.57 -15.10 9.27
CA ASP A 76 8.58 -16.15 9.04
C ASP A 76 8.82 -17.41 9.86
N SER A 77 9.95 -17.48 10.57
CA SER A 77 10.32 -18.57 11.47
C SER A 77 11.11 -18.03 12.66
N PRO A 78 10.42 -17.35 13.61
CA PRO A 78 11.08 -16.73 14.74
C PRO A 78 11.73 -17.77 15.65
N ILE A 79 12.95 -17.46 16.14
CA ILE A 79 13.66 -18.24 17.15
C ILE A 79 13.55 -17.50 18.47
N PHE A 80 13.02 -18.15 19.48
CA PHE A 80 12.87 -17.59 20.82
C PHE A 80 13.97 -18.07 21.77
N ILE A 81 14.35 -17.22 22.69
CA ILE A 81 15.22 -17.50 23.82
C ILE A 81 14.43 -17.33 25.12
N LEU A 82 14.93 -17.88 26.20
CA LEU A 82 14.32 -17.66 27.50
C LEU A 82 14.47 -16.18 27.92
N ALA A 83 13.48 -15.65 28.64
CA ALA A 83 13.52 -14.27 29.11
C ALA A 83 14.77 -13.97 29.95
N ALA A 84 15.26 -14.96 30.70
CA ALA A 84 16.50 -14.85 31.49
C ALA A 84 17.78 -14.76 30.65
N GLU A 85 17.72 -15.10 29.36
CA GLU A 85 18.85 -15.06 28.41
C GLU A 85 18.83 -13.78 27.55
N ALA A 86 17.76 -12.99 27.68
CA ALA A 86 17.57 -11.76 26.92
C ALA A 86 18.24 -10.54 27.64
N ASP A 87 19.53 -10.66 27.97
CA ASP A 87 20.30 -9.66 28.69
C ASP A 87 20.52 -8.33 27.95
N TRP A 88 20.22 -8.32 26.66
CA TRP A 88 20.23 -7.13 25.81
C TRP A 88 18.93 -6.30 25.91
N LEU A 89 17.87 -6.81 26.54
CA LEU A 89 16.64 -6.07 26.84
C LEU A 89 16.78 -5.34 28.19
N PHE A 90 16.41 -4.09 28.21
CA PHE A 90 16.36 -3.26 29.40
C PHE A 90 14.96 -3.25 30.02
N PRO A 91 14.78 -2.91 31.31
CA PRO A 91 13.48 -2.85 31.97
C PRO A 91 12.48 -1.90 31.30
N ASP A 92 12.94 -0.88 30.58
CA ASP A 92 12.17 0.10 29.84
C ASP A 92 12.04 -0.23 28.35
N SER A 93 12.57 -1.37 27.90
CA SER A 93 12.43 -1.81 26.51
C SER A 93 10.97 -2.04 26.17
N ARG A 94 10.54 -1.45 25.05
CA ARG A 94 9.19 -1.64 24.55
C ARG A 94 9.05 -3.00 23.88
N ILE A 95 7.97 -3.70 24.22
CA ILE A 95 7.68 -5.04 23.74
C ILE A 95 6.20 -5.15 23.33
N ILE A 96 5.87 -6.12 22.48
CA ILE A 96 4.52 -6.65 22.30
C ILE A 96 4.50 -8.02 22.99
N GLY A 97 3.63 -8.20 23.97
CA GLY A 97 3.40 -9.47 24.62
C GLY A 97 2.12 -10.12 24.12
N LEU A 98 2.13 -11.43 23.90
CA LEU A 98 0.99 -12.22 23.50
C LEU A 98 0.96 -13.51 24.31
N ASP A 99 -0.19 -13.87 24.85
CA ASP A 99 -0.46 -15.14 25.51
C ASP A 99 -1.71 -15.77 24.90
N ILE A 100 -1.56 -16.96 24.36
CA ILE A 100 -2.68 -17.76 23.84
C ILE A 100 -2.57 -19.15 24.44
N GLU A 101 -3.60 -19.57 25.17
CA GLU A 101 -3.67 -20.90 25.81
C GLU A 101 -2.44 -21.22 26.69
N GLY A 102 -1.83 -20.20 27.34
CA GLY A 102 -0.65 -20.35 28.19
C GLY A 102 0.69 -20.39 27.43
N ASP A 103 0.70 -20.30 26.08
CA ASP A 103 1.91 -20.07 25.29
C ASP A 103 2.16 -18.55 25.24
N ALA A 104 3.01 -18.07 26.14
CA ALA A 104 3.33 -16.65 26.26
C ALA A 104 4.59 -16.31 25.49
N ARG A 105 4.51 -15.31 24.61
CA ARG A 105 5.63 -14.83 23.77
C ARG A 105 5.78 -13.32 23.84
N VAL A 106 7.00 -12.87 23.62
CA VAL A 106 7.39 -11.46 23.64
C VAL A 106 8.12 -11.12 22.36
N TYR A 107 7.69 -10.04 21.70
CA TYR A 107 8.27 -9.52 20.48
C TYR A 107 8.80 -8.11 20.73
N PRO A 108 10.14 -7.95 20.87
CA PRO A 108 10.74 -6.64 21.12
C PRO A 108 10.57 -5.69 19.93
N LEU A 109 10.16 -4.44 20.20
CA LEU A 109 10.01 -3.43 19.15
C LEU A 109 11.36 -3.12 18.48
N ALA A 110 12.48 -3.31 19.19
CA ALA A 110 13.81 -3.14 18.62
C ALA A 110 14.05 -4.07 17.40
N ILE A 111 13.49 -5.27 17.41
CA ILE A 111 13.56 -6.22 16.29
C ILE A 111 12.52 -5.84 15.23
N LEU A 112 11.29 -5.55 15.64
CA LEU A 112 10.20 -5.18 14.72
C LEU A 112 10.52 -3.89 13.95
N ASN A 113 11.31 -2.98 14.48
CA ASN A 113 11.75 -1.78 13.76
C ASN A 113 12.54 -2.09 12.46
N TRP A 114 13.10 -3.29 12.36
CA TRP A 114 13.91 -3.71 11.20
C TRP A 114 13.17 -4.69 10.28
N HIS A 115 12.15 -5.38 10.83
CA HIS A 115 11.45 -6.45 10.13
C HIS A 115 9.97 -6.16 9.87
N GLU A 116 9.38 -5.27 10.68
CA GLU A 116 7.99 -4.83 10.62
C GLU A 116 6.94 -5.94 10.81
N ILE A 117 7.24 -7.18 10.43
CA ILE A 117 6.31 -8.33 10.49
C ILE A 117 7.04 -9.55 11.06
N VAL A 118 6.39 -10.20 12.04
CA VAL A 118 6.75 -11.54 12.51
C VAL A 118 5.54 -12.45 12.35
N ASN A 119 5.67 -13.49 11.53
CA ASN A 119 4.67 -14.54 11.38
C ASN A 119 5.01 -15.71 12.30
N ASP A 120 4.09 -16.09 13.16
CA ASP A 120 4.31 -17.09 14.20
C ASP A 120 3.07 -17.97 14.42
N THR A 121 3.21 -19.00 15.25
CA THR A 121 2.10 -19.82 15.74
C THR A 121 2.19 -19.86 17.26
N VAL A 122 1.23 -19.28 17.96
CA VAL A 122 1.18 -19.17 19.43
C VAL A 122 -0.02 -19.95 19.95
N GLY A 123 0.17 -20.86 20.88
CA GLY A 123 -0.88 -21.73 21.38
C GLY A 123 -1.61 -22.50 20.27
N GLY A 124 -0.91 -22.84 19.17
CA GLY A 124 -1.50 -23.50 18.01
C GLY A 124 -2.28 -22.57 17.07
N VAL A 125 -2.34 -21.26 17.33
CA VAL A 125 -3.03 -20.26 16.50
C VAL A 125 -2.03 -19.51 15.64
N PRO A 126 -2.18 -19.48 14.31
CA PRO A 126 -1.36 -18.63 13.45
C PRO A 126 -1.61 -17.15 13.76
N VAL A 127 -0.53 -16.40 13.94
CA VAL A 127 -0.57 -14.96 14.27
C VAL A 127 0.41 -14.20 13.41
N SER A 128 0.13 -12.93 13.16
CA SER A 128 1.07 -12.00 12.55
C SER A 128 1.22 -10.78 13.46
N ILE A 129 2.41 -10.57 13.98
CA ILE A 129 2.76 -9.42 14.82
C ILE A 129 3.32 -8.36 13.91
N THR A 130 2.69 -7.19 13.88
CA THR A 130 3.07 -6.12 12.97
C THR A 130 3.38 -4.83 13.70
N LEU A 131 4.33 -4.09 13.18
CA LEU A 131 4.69 -2.75 13.66
C LEU A 131 5.01 -1.86 12.47
N CYS A 132 4.38 -0.69 12.39
CA CYS A 132 4.83 0.38 11.51
C CYS A 132 5.70 1.37 12.29
N PRO A 133 7.04 1.39 12.11
CA PRO A 133 7.93 2.29 12.86
C PRO A 133 7.64 3.77 12.59
N LEU A 134 7.15 4.09 11.38
CA LEU A 134 6.82 5.46 10.98
C LEU A 134 5.51 5.95 11.63
N CYS A 135 4.57 5.04 11.87
CA CYS A 135 3.27 5.35 12.46
C CYS A 135 3.25 5.16 13.98
N GLY A 136 4.16 4.35 14.52
CA GLY A 136 4.22 3.96 15.92
C GLY A 136 3.11 2.98 16.33
N THR A 137 2.55 2.24 15.37
CA THR A 137 1.44 1.29 15.56
C THR A 137 1.76 -0.07 14.98
#